data_b3ed0cdc51a15d58a15660b7f9c418b5
#
_entry.id   b3ed0cdc51a15d58a15660b7f9c418b5
#
_cell.length_a   1.000
_cell.length_b   1.000
_cell.length_c   1.000
_cell.angle_alpha   90.00
_cell.angle_beta   90.00
_cell.angle_gamma   90.00
#
_symmetry.space_group_name_H-M   'P 1'
#
loop_
_entity.id
_entity.type
_entity.pdbx_description
1 polymer ?
#
loop_
_entity_poly.entity_id
_entity_poly.type
_entity_poly.pdbx_seq_one_letter_code
_entity_poly.pdbx_strand_id
1 'polypeptide(L)'
;MINEIKTDAQTRMEKSVEALKTQLAKVRTGRAHPSLLDGIQVEYYGSNTPLRQVANVIAEDARTLAITVFDKELTPKIEKAIMMSDLGLNPSSAGTVIRVPLPPLTEERRKDLVKIVRAEAEQGRVAVRNIRRDANADVKALLKDKEISEDDDRRAQDDIQKLTDAAVKKIDAILEAKEKELMEV
;
A
#
# COMPACT_ATOMS: atom_id res chain seq x y z
N MET A 1 -0.57 -29.89 -16.66
CA MET A 1 -0.09 -28.76 -17.46
C MET A 1 -1.03 -27.56 -17.41
N ILE A 2 -2.29 -27.72 -17.79
CA ILE A 2 -3.27 -26.60 -17.71
C ILE A 2 -3.46 -26.12 -16.25
N ASN A 3 -3.57 -27.01 -15.30
CA ASN A 3 -3.74 -26.65 -13.90
C ASN A 3 -2.56 -25.87 -13.35
N GLU A 4 -1.35 -26.20 -13.78
CA GLU A 4 -0.14 -25.47 -13.39
C GLU A 4 -0.14 -24.05 -13.96
N ILE A 5 -0.56 -23.88 -15.20
CA ILE A 5 -0.69 -22.57 -15.85
C ILE A 5 -1.72 -21.70 -15.10
N LYS A 6 -2.88 -22.27 -14.77
CA LYS A 6 -3.92 -21.56 -14.02
C LYS A 6 -3.47 -21.18 -12.62
N THR A 7 -2.81 -22.10 -11.92
CA THR A 7 -2.29 -21.85 -10.57
C THR A 7 -1.22 -20.76 -10.57
N ASP A 8 -0.31 -20.80 -11.55
CA ASP A 8 0.72 -19.78 -11.72
C ASP A 8 0.09 -18.41 -12.00
N ALA A 9 -0.88 -18.35 -12.90
CA ALA A 9 -1.59 -17.14 -13.23
C ALA A 9 -2.29 -16.56 -12.01
N GLN A 10 -2.99 -17.39 -11.25
CA GLN A 10 -3.67 -16.98 -10.03
C GLN A 10 -2.70 -16.41 -9.00
N THR A 11 -1.59 -17.10 -8.76
CA THR A 11 -0.56 -16.66 -7.81
C THR A 11 0.04 -15.31 -8.22
N ARG A 12 0.35 -15.15 -9.51
CA ARG A 12 0.91 -13.90 -10.04
C ARG A 12 -0.10 -12.75 -9.94
N MET A 13 -1.37 -13.01 -10.22
CA MET A 13 -2.44 -12.01 -10.10
C MET A 13 -2.64 -11.59 -8.64
N GLU A 14 -2.63 -12.53 -7.71
CA GLU A 14 -2.71 -12.25 -6.28
C GLU A 14 -1.55 -11.40 -5.79
N LYS A 15 -0.33 -11.68 -6.27
CA LYS A 15 0.84 -10.86 -5.97
C LYS A 15 0.70 -9.43 -6.50
N SER A 16 0.11 -9.25 -7.68
CA SER A 16 -0.15 -7.93 -8.25
C SER A 16 -1.16 -7.15 -7.40
N VAL A 17 -2.20 -7.80 -6.92
CA VAL A 17 -3.20 -7.21 -6.03
C VAL A 17 -2.56 -6.79 -4.70
N GLU A 18 -1.74 -7.66 -4.11
CA GLU A 18 -1.04 -7.36 -2.85
C GLU A 18 -0.02 -6.21 -3.01
N ALA A 19 0.68 -6.17 -4.15
CA ALA A 19 1.59 -5.07 -4.46
C ALA A 19 0.84 -3.73 -4.53
N LEU A 20 -0.36 -3.73 -5.13
CA LEU A 20 -1.21 -2.55 -5.17
C LEU A 20 -1.65 -2.12 -3.77
N LYS A 21 -2.08 -3.06 -2.93
CA LYS A 21 -2.44 -2.75 -1.53
C LYS A 21 -1.29 -2.08 -0.80
N THR A 22 -0.08 -2.60 -0.96
CA THR A 22 1.12 -2.06 -0.34
C THR A 22 1.41 -0.64 -0.84
N GLN A 23 1.30 -0.40 -2.14
CA GLN A 23 1.51 0.92 -2.72
C GLN A 23 0.46 1.93 -2.25
N LEU A 24 -0.82 1.55 -2.21
CA LEU A 24 -1.88 2.44 -1.76
C LEU A 24 -1.82 2.72 -0.25
N ALA A 25 -1.32 1.78 0.54
CA ALA A 25 -1.13 2.01 1.97
C ALA A 25 -0.14 3.13 2.27
N LYS A 26 0.80 3.39 1.36
CA LYS A 26 1.78 4.48 1.48
C LYS A 26 1.20 5.86 1.18
N VAL A 27 0.04 5.91 0.54
CA VAL A 27 -0.60 7.18 0.18
C VAL A 27 -1.27 7.79 1.40
N ARG A 28 -0.90 9.03 1.72
CA ARG A 28 -1.42 9.74 2.89
C ARG A 28 -2.88 10.12 2.68
N THR A 29 -3.75 9.66 3.61
CA THR A 29 -5.20 9.93 3.57
C THR A 29 -5.67 11.04 4.50
N GLY A 30 -4.73 11.71 5.21
CA GLY A 30 -5.08 12.70 6.23
C GLY A 30 -5.41 12.10 7.59
N ARG A 31 -5.47 10.76 7.71
CA ARG A 31 -5.64 10.08 8.99
C ARG A 31 -4.30 9.80 9.64
N ALA A 32 -4.27 9.94 10.96
CA ALA A 32 -3.09 9.62 11.74
C ALA A 32 -2.84 8.11 11.74
N HIS A 33 -1.63 7.73 11.34
CA HIS A 33 -1.18 6.35 11.42
C HIS A 33 0.29 6.34 11.87
N PRO A 34 0.68 5.43 12.78
CA PRO A 34 2.07 5.38 13.27
C PRO A 34 3.11 5.24 12.17
N SER A 35 2.78 4.62 11.03
CA SER A 35 3.67 4.45 9.90
C SER A 35 4.15 5.75 9.26
N LEU A 36 3.47 6.87 9.49
CA LEU A 36 3.90 8.18 9.01
C LEU A 36 5.27 8.59 9.56
N LEU A 37 5.64 8.08 10.72
CA LEU A 37 6.90 8.38 11.39
C LEU A 37 7.96 7.29 11.21
N ASP A 38 7.72 6.29 10.36
CA ASP A 38 8.65 5.16 10.18
C ASP A 38 10.04 5.57 9.65
N GLY A 39 10.10 6.65 8.88
CA GLY A 39 11.37 7.14 8.33
C GLY A 39 12.18 8.01 9.29
N ILE A 40 11.65 8.30 10.47
CA ILE A 40 12.32 9.18 11.43
C ILE A 40 13.33 8.39 12.25
N GLN A 41 14.56 8.91 12.29
CA GLN A 41 15.65 8.36 13.09
C GLN A 41 16.11 9.40 14.09
N VAL A 42 16.48 8.93 15.27
CA VAL A 42 16.93 9.74 16.39
C VAL A 42 18.32 9.26 16.81
N GLU A 43 19.22 10.19 17.08
CA GLU A 43 20.51 9.85 17.61
C GLU A 43 20.37 9.40 19.07
N TYR A 44 20.77 8.15 19.34
CA TYR A 44 20.73 7.53 20.65
C TYR A 44 22.04 6.79 20.90
N TYR A 45 22.79 7.24 21.91
CA TYR A 45 24.14 6.73 22.23
C TYR A 45 25.06 6.68 21.00
N GLY A 46 25.05 7.75 20.19
CA GLY A 46 25.92 7.87 19.01
C GLY A 46 25.48 7.11 17.77
N SER A 47 24.34 6.44 17.80
CA SER A 47 23.77 5.70 16.67
C SER A 47 22.44 6.26 16.25
N ASN A 48 22.21 6.35 14.93
CA ASN A 48 20.90 6.66 14.39
C ASN A 48 19.96 5.49 14.62
N THR A 49 18.96 5.69 15.46
CA THR A 49 18.03 4.65 15.89
C THR A 49 16.64 4.97 15.38
N PRO A 50 15.91 4.00 14.80
CA PRO A 50 14.51 4.20 14.42
C PRO A 50 13.65 4.64 15.60
N LEU A 51 12.73 5.55 15.37
CA LEU A 51 11.86 6.10 16.41
C LEU A 51 11.14 5.01 17.22
N ARG A 52 10.71 3.94 16.57
CA ARG A 52 9.98 2.83 17.22
C ARG A 52 10.79 2.08 18.27
N GLN A 53 12.10 2.16 18.21
CA GLN A 53 12.98 1.51 19.19
C GLN A 53 13.14 2.33 20.48
N VAL A 54 12.87 3.63 20.43
CA VAL A 54 13.04 4.54 21.55
C VAL A 54 11.73 5.13 22.08
N ALA A 55 10.63 4.85 21.40
CA ALA A 55 9.32 5.36 21.77
C ALA A 55 8.20 4.46 21.25
N ASN A 56 7.03 4.58 21.88
CA ASN A 56 5.81 3.95 21.41
C ASN A 56 4.96 5.01 20.69
N VAL A 57 4.54 4.71 19.46
CA VAL A 57 3.76 5.63 18.62
C VAL A 57 2.36 5.06 18.41
N ILE A 58 1.35 5.81 18.79
CA ILE A 58 -0.06 5.44 18.60
C ILE A 58 -0.84 6.59 17.97
N ALA A 59 -1.93 6.27 17.29
CA ALA A 59 -2.89 7.24 16.84
C ALA A 59 -3.86 7.52 18.00
N GLU A 60 -3.76 8.70 18.63
CA GLU A 60 -4.63 9.09 19.72
C GLU A 60 -6.05 9.39 19.22
N ASP A 61 -6.13 10.00 18.05
CA ASP A 61 -7.37 10.25 17.32
C ASP A 61 -7.09 10.27 15.82
N ALA A 62 -8.08 10.64 15.01
CA ALA A 62 -7.96 10.62 13.54
C ALA A 62 -6.88 11.55 12.98
N ARG A 63 -6.43 12.54 13.76
CA ARG A 63 -5.49 13.58 13.30
C ARG A 63 -4.31 13.82 14.23
N THR A 64 -4.17 13.04 15.27
CA THR A 64 -3.10 13.25 16.26
C THR A 64 -2.38 11.95 16.54
N LEU A 65 -1.06 11.96 16.39
CA LEU A 65 -0.19 10.89 16.84
C LEU A 65 0.31 11.23 18.25
N ALA A 66 0.33 10.25 19.12
CA ALA A 66 0.92 10.35 20.45
C ALA A 66 2.16 9.47 20.53
N ILE A 67 3.27 10.06 20.90
CA ILE A 67 4.56 9.40 21.04
C ILE A 67 4.90 9.37 22.53
N THR A 68 4.98 8.18 23.10
CA THR A 68 5.42 8.00 24.48
C THR A 68 6.90 7.61 24.47
N VAL A 69 7.75 8.49 24.96
CA VAL A 69 9.19 8.33 24.94
C VAL A 69 9.63 7.44 26.11
N PHE A 70 10.46 6.44 25.85
CA PHE A 70 10.94 5.51 26.89
C PHE A 70 11.99 6.18 27.81
N ASP A 71 12.81 7.07 27.25
CA ASP A 71 13.81 7.82 27.96
C ASP A 71 13.49 9.33 27.86
N LYS A 72 13.18 9.93 28.97
CA LYS A 72 12.81 11.35 29.05
C LYS A 72 13.83 12.29 28.40
N GLU A 73 15.11 11.93 28.45
CA GLU A 73 16.19 12.75 27.87
C GLU A 73 16.11 12.82 26.34
N LEU A 74 15.45 11.84 25.70
CA LEU A 74 15.27 11.82 24.26
C LEU A 74 14.13 12.69 23.75
N THR A 75 13.25 13.17 24.63
CA THR A 75 12.09 13.98 24.22
C THR A 75 12.49 15.16 23.32
N PRO A 76 13.44 16.01 23.67
CA PRO A 76 13.85 17.12 22.80
C PRO A 76 14.45 16.67 21.49
N LYS A 77 15.20 15.58 21.48
CA LYS A 77 15.84 15.04 20.27
C LYS A 77 14.81 14.50 19.29
N ILE A 78 13.81 13.79 19.80
CA ILE A 78 12.70 13.24 18.98
C ILE A 78 11.88 14.40 18.40
N GLU A 79 11.52 15.36 19.23
CA GLU A 79 10.78 16.55 18.80
C GLU A 79 11.51 17.29 17.68
N LYS A 80 12.80 17.52 17.84
CA LYS A 80 13.63 18.17 16.82
C LYS A 80 13.71 17.34 15.53
N ALA A 81 13.87 16.02 15.64
CA ALA A 81 13.93 15.15 14.48
C ALA A 81 12.64 15.19 13.65
N ILE A 82 11.49 15.27 14.30
CA ILE A 82 10.20 15.40 13.64
C ILE A 82 10.05 16.77 12.98
N MET A 83 10.44 17.84 13.67
CA MET A 83 10.39 19.20 13.11
C MET A 83 11.27 19.38 11.90
N MET A 84 12.43 18.76 11.88
CA MET A 84 13.39 18.84 10.77
C MET A 84 13.11 17.86 9.65
N SER A 85 12.13 16.98 9.80
CA SER A 85 11.73 16.04 8.76
C SER A 85 10.97 16.76 7.64
N ASP A 86 10.90 16.11 6.46
CA ASP A 86 10.16 16.64 5.31
C ASP A 86 8.64 16.54 5.48
N LEU A 87 8.18 16.04 6.62
CA LEU A 87 6.76 15.80 6.87
C LEU A 87 5.96 17.06 7.18
N GLY A 88 6.63 18.17 7.53
CA GLY A 88 5.95 19.44 7.83
C GLY A 88 5.10 19.39 9.11
N LEU A 89 5.52 18.63 10.10
CA LEU A 89 4.79 18.42 11.35
C LEU A 89 5.31 19.33 12.47
N ASN A 90 4.41 19.71 13.37
CA ASN A 90 4.73 20.55 14.52
C ASN A 90 4.45 19.78 15.82
N PRO A 91 5.43 19.02 16.33
CA PRO A 91 5.26 18.28 17.58
C PRO A 91 5.20 19.20 18.78
N SER A 92 4.44 18.80 19.79
CA SER A 92 4.34 19.49 21.08
C SER A 92 4.52 18.48 22.20
N SER A 93 5.49 18.71 23.09
CA SER A 93 5.79 17.78 24.17
C SER A 93 5.22 18.25 25.51
N ALA A 94 4.81 17.26 26.31
CA ALA A 94 4.43 17.42 27.69
C ALA A 94 4.98 16.23 28.48
N GLY A 95 6.11 16.43 29.19
CA GLY A 95 6.81 15.37 29.88
C GLY A 95 7.42 14.35 28.91
N THR A 96 6.97 13.09 28.99
CA THR A 96 7.41 12.00 28.13
C THR A 96 6.48 11.74 26.93
N VAL A 97 5.43 12.54 26.78
CA VAL A 97 4.46 12.40 25.69
C VAL A 97 4.63 13.54 24.69
N ILE A 98 4.84 13.19 23.44
CA ILE A 98 4.89 14.13 22.33
C ILE A 98 3.64 13.94 21.50
N ARG A 99 2.87 15.01 21.31
CA ARG A 99 1.69 15.00 20.44
C ARG A 99 2.04 15.63 19.11
N VAL A 100 1.69 14.96 18.05
CA VAL A 100 1.94 15.41 16.68
C VAL A 100 0.60 15.58 15.98
N PRO A 101 0.04 16.79 15.94
CA PRO A 101 -1.18 17.04 15.18
C PRO A 101 -0.86 17.03 13.69
N LEU A 102 -1.72 16.39 12.90
CA LEU A 102 -1.58 16.34 11.46
C LEU A 102 -2.45 17.43 10.83
N PRO A 103 -1.90 18.22 9.89
CA PRO A 103 -2.72 19.17 9.16
C PRO A 103 -3.72 18.43 8.28
N PRO A 104 -4.95 18.94 8.09
CA PRO A 104 -5.90 18.36 7.18
C PRO A 104 -5.40 18.50 5.74
N LEU A 105 -5.77 17.52 4.88
CA LEU A 105 -5.48 17.63 3.46
C LEU A 105 -6.34 18.75 2.85
N THR A 106 -5.73 19.55 1.98
CA THR A 106 -6.47 20.52 1.16
C THR A 106 -7.32 19.77 0.12
N GLU A 107 -8.39 20.42 -0.37
CA GLU A 107 -9.21 19.85 -1.42
C GLU A 107 -8.39 19.57 -2.68
N GLU A 108 -7.51 20.48 -3.05
CA GLU A 108 -6.60 20.33 -4.18
C GLU A 108 -5.69 19.12 -4.01
N ARG A 109 -5.09 18.97 -2.82
CA ARG A 109 -4.21 17.83 -2.53
C ARG A 109 -4.95 16.50 -2.56
N ARG A 110 -6.19 16.46 -2.06
CA ARG A 110 -7.04 15.27 -2.14
C ARG A 110 -7.30 14.86 -3.58
N LYS A 111 -7.62 15.81 -4.46
CA LYS A 111 -7.82 15.56 -5.89
C LYS A 111 -6.57 14.99 -6.54
N ASP A 112 -5.40 15.54 -6.21
CA ASP A 112 -4.13 15.03 -6.72
C ASP A 112 -3.86 13.60 -6.26
N LEU A 113 -4.13 13.30 -5.00
CA LEU A 113 -3.96 11.95 -4.46
C LEU A 113 -4.93 10.95 -5.08
N VAL A 114 -6.16 11.35 -5.38
CA VAL A 114 -7.12 10.52 -6.11
C VAL A 114 -6.57 10.15 -7.49
N LYS A 115 -5.98 11.10 -8.20
CA LYS A 115 -5.34 10.82 -9.51
C LYS A 115 -4.20 9.82 -9.37
N ILE A 116 -3.38 9.95 -8.32
CA ILE A 116 -2.26 9.04 -8.06
C ILE A 116 -2.77 7.62 -7.80
N VAL A 117 -3.78 7.46 -6.93
CA VAL A 117 -4.28 6.12 -6.61
C VAL A 117 -5.00 5.48 -7.81
N ARG A 118 -5.67 6.25 -8.63
CA ARG A 118 -6.27 5.75 -9.88
C ARG A 118 -5.22 5.26 -10.87
N ALA A 119 -4.12 6.00 -11.00
CA ALA A 119 -3.01 5.60 -11.85
C ALA A 119 -2.36 4.30 -11.36
N GLU A 120 -2.16 4.16 -10.06
CA GLU A 120 -1.62 2.93 -9.45
C GLU A 120 -2.56 1.74 -9.68
N ALA A 121 -3.87 1.95 -9.52
CA ALA A 121 -4.86 0.90 -9.78
C ALA A 121 -4.87 0.46 -11.25
N GLU A 122 -4.73 1.40 -12.19
CA GLU A 122 -4.64 1.07 -13.61
C GLU A 122 -3.37 0.26 -13.93
N GLN A 123 -2.25 0.58 -13.31
CA GLN A 123 -1.04 -0.23 -13.43
C GLN A 123 -1.26 -1.65 -12.93
N GLY A 124 -2.00 -1.81 -11.84
CA GLY A 124 -2.39 -3.12 -11.32
C GLY A 124 -3.25 -3.91 -12.31
N ARG A 125 -4.21 -3.26 -12.95
CA ARG A 125 -5.06 -3.90 -13.98
C ARG A 125 -4.24 -4.29 -15.19
N VAL A 126 -3.32 -3.46 -15.64
CA VAL A 126 -2.42 -3.77 -16.76
C VAL A 126 -1.57 -5.00 -16.42
N ALA A 127 -1.02 -5.06 -15.21
CA ALA A 127 -0.24 -6.22 -14.77
C ALA A 127 -1.08 -7.51 -14.80
N VAL A 128 -2.32 -7.46 -14.32
CA VAL A 128 -3.24 -8.61 -14.33
C VAL A 128 -3.56 -9.04 -15.77
N ARG A 129 -3.82 -8.09 -16.65
CA ARG A 129 -4.09 -8.40 -18.07
C ARG A 129 -2.87 -9.01 -18.77
N ASN A 130 -1.66 -8.55 -18.45
CA ASN A 130 -0.44 -9.14 -18.99
C ASN A 130 -0.26 -10.58 -18.52
N ILE A 131 -0.57 -10.87 -17.26
CA ILE A 131 -0.55 -12.25 -16.73
C ILE A 131 -1.55 -13.12 -17.48
N ARG A 132 -2.75 -12.62 -17.75
CA ARG A 132 -3.76 -13.31 -18.55
C ARG A 132 -3.22 -13.64 -19.96
N ARG A 133 -2.59 -12.67 -20.62
CA ARG A 133 -2.00 -12.87 -21.96
C ARG A 133 -0.96 -13.96 -21.94
N ASP A 134 -0.07 -13.94 -20.95
CA ASP A 134 0.99 -14.94 -20.80
C ASP A 134 0.38 -16.35 -20.61
N ALA A 135 -0.61 -16.45 -19.72
CA ALA A 135 -1.28 -17.74 -19.47
C ALA A 135 -2.02 -18.24 -20.71
N ASN A 136 -2.74 -17.37 -21.42
CA ASN A 136 -3.44 -17.73 -22.65
C ASN A 136 -2.45 -18.17 -23.75
N ALA A 137 -1.29 -17.52 -23.85
CA ALA A 137 -0.24 -17.90 -24.79
C ALA A 137 0.32 -19.28 -24.46
N ASP A 138 0.54 -19.58 -23.18
CA ASP A 138 1.03 -20.91 -22.75
C ASP A 138 0.02 -22.02 -23.08
N VAL A 139 -1.28 -21.77 -22.87
CA VAL A 139 -2.35 -22.72 -23.22
C VAL A 139 -2.40 -22.93 -24.74
N LYS A 140 -2.28 -21.86 -25.51
CA LYS A 140 -2.27 -21.96 -26.98
C LYS A 140 -1.07 -22.72 -27.51
N ALA A 141 0.08 -22.61 -26.84
CA ALA A 141 1.26 -23.40 -27.18
C ALA A 141 0.99 -24.93 -27.01
N LEU A 142 0.30 -25.30 -25.92
CA LEU A 142 -0.10 -26.70 -25.70
C LEU A 142 -1.06 -27.18 -26.76
N LEU A 143 -1.99 -26.36 -27.22
CA LEU A 143 -2.91 -26.68 -28.30
C LEU A 143 -2.15 -26.88 -29.61
N LYS A 144 -1.22 -26.01 -29.95
CA LYS A 144 -0.39 -26.07 -31.15
C LYS A 144 0.44 -27.36 -31.18
N ASP A 145 0.96 -27.77 -30.03
CA ASP A 145 1.75 -28.97 -29.86
C ASP A 145 0.87 -30.25 -29.77
N LYS A 146 -0.44 -30.07 -29.91
CA LYS A 146 -1.44 -31.16 -29.84
C LYS A 146 -1.45 -31.92 -28.51
N GLU A 147 -1.02 -31.27 -27.44
CA GLU A 147 -1.02 -31.83 -26.10
C GLU A 147 -2.38 -31.70 -25.41
N ILE A 148 -3.23 -30.80 -25.90
CA ILE A 148 -4.60 -30.59 -25.43
C ILE A 148 -5.55 -30.46 -26.62
N SER A 149 -6.85 -30.65 -26.35
CA SER A 149 -7.91 -30.45 -27.35
C SER A 149 -8.34 -29.00 -27.46
N GLU A 150 -9.07 -28.66 -28.53
CA GLU A 150 -9.67 -27.34 -28.68
C GLU A 150 -10.65 -27.02 -27.55
N ASP A 151 -11.39 -28.00 -27.05
CA ASP A 151 -12.29 -27.85 -25.91
C ASP A 151 -11.52 -27.57 -24.64
N ASP A 152 -10.39 -28.21 -24.41
CA ASP A 152 -9.52 -27.94 -23.26
C ASP A 152 -8.97 -26.50 -23.31
N ASP A 153 -8.55 -26.06 -24.49
CA ASP A 153 -8.08 -24.68 -24.69
C ASP A 153 -9.18 -23.67 -24.33
N ARG A 154 -10.38 -23.89 -24.84
CA ARG A 154 -11.51 -23.00 -24.60
C ARG A 154 -11.85 -22.90 -23.10
N ARG A 155 -11.94 -24.05 -22.42
CA ARG A 155 -12.22 -24.10 -20.98
C ARG A 155 -11.12 -23.42 -20.16
N ALA A 156 -9.87 -23.66 -20.52
CA ALA A 156 -8.74 -23.04 -19.85
C ALA A 156 -8.75 -21.53 -20.00
N GLN A 157 -9.05 -21.02 -21.20
CA GLN A 157 -9.17 -19.58 -21.43
C GLN A 157 -10.33 -18.97 -20.65
N ASP A 158 -11.46 -19.66 -20.56
CA ASP A 158 -12.60 -19.21 -19.75
C ASP A 158 -12.24 -19.16 -18.27
N ASP A 159 -11.53 -20.16 -17.77
CA ASP A 159 -11.07 -20.20 -16.37
C ASP A 159 -10.07 -19.06 -16.07
N ILE A 160 -9.14 -18.81 -16.98
CA ILE A 160 -8.17 -17.72 -16.87
C ILE A 160 -8.90 -16.37 -16.90
N GLN A 161 -9.93 -16.24 -17.73
CA GLN A 161 -10.75 -15.02 -17.76
C GLN A 161 -11.47 -14.78 -16.43
N LYS A 162 -12.00 -15.85 -15.82
CA LYS A 162 -12.62 -15.74 -14.49
C LYS A 162 -11.64 -15.31 -13.41
N LEU A 163 -10.42 -15.82 -13.45
CA LEU A 163 -9.35 -15.40 -12.54
C LEU A 163 -9.02 -13.91 -12.74
N THR A 164 -8.95 -13.49 -14.00
CA THR A 164 -8.70 -12.09 -14.37
C THR A 164 -9.81 -11.18 -13.85
N ASP A 165 -11.05 -11.54 -14.08
CA ASP A 165 -12.22 -10.75 -13.64
C ASP A 165 -12.27 -10.63 -12.11
N ALA A 166 -11.95 -11.72 -11.41
CA ALA A 166 -11.89 -11.71 -9.94
C ALA A 166 -10.78 -10.79 -9.43
N ALA A 167 -9.60 -10.82 -10.06
CA ALA A 167 -8.48 -9.96 -9.70
C ALA A 167 -8.78 -8.49 -9.95
N VAL A 168 -9.36 -8.16 -11.10
CA VAL A 168 -9.78 -6.78 -11.44
C VAL A 168 -10.83 -6.27 -10.47
N LYS A 169 -11.77 -7.11 -10.08
CA LYS A 169 -12.80 -6.76 -9.09
C LYS A 169 -12.17 -6.43 -7.74
N LYS A 170 -11.17 -7.18 -7.32
CA LYS A 170 -10.42 -6.88 -6.09
C LYS A 170 -9.68 -5.54 -6.18
N ILE A 171 -9.06 -5.26 -7.32
CA ILE A 171 -8.39 -3.98 -7.57
C ILE A 171 -9.39 -2.83 -7.49
N ASP A 172 -10.54 -2.96 -8.12
CA ASP A 172 -11.58 -1.93 -8.12
C ASP A 172 -12.11 -1.68 -6.69
N ALA A 173 -12.27 -2.73 -5.89
CA ALA A 173 -12.70 -2.60 -4.50
C ALA A 173 -11.64 -1.89 -3.63
N ILE A 174 -10.37 -2.20 -3.83
CA ILE A 174 -9.25 -1.55 -3.14
C ILE A 174 -9.20 -0.06 -3.50
N LEU A 175 -9.34 0.26 -4.77
CA LEU A 175 -9.37 1.65 -5.25
C LEU A 175 -10.53 2.43 -4.66
N GLU A 176 -11.73 1.86 -4.70
CA GLU A 176 -12.94 2.50 -4.15
C GLU A 176 -12.79 2.80 -2.65
N ALA A 177 -12.29 1.83 -1.89
CA ALA A 177 -12.04 2.02 -0.47
C ALA A 177 -11.03 3.14 -0.21
N LYS A 178 -9.97 3.20 -0.99
CA LYS A 178 -8.94 4.24 -0.85
C LYS A 178 -9.45 5.63 -1.24
N GLU A 179 -10.21 5.73 -2.33
CA GLU A 179 -10.83 6.99 -2.74
C GLU A 179 -11.77 7.51 -1.67
N LYS A 180 -12.53 6.62 -1.04
CA LYS A 180 -13.43 6.98 0.06
C LYS A 180 -12.65 7.53 1.25
N GLU A 181 -11.55 6.88 1.64
CA GLU A 181 -10.67 7.37 2.71
C GLU A 181 -10.12 8.77 2.40
N LEU A 182 -9.73 9.02 1.14
CA LEU A 182 -9.19 10.31 0.70
C LEU A 182 -10.26 11.42 0.74
N MET A 183 -11.52 11.08 0.54
CA MET A 183 -12.63 12.04 0.53
C MET A 183 -13.26 12.26 1.91
N GLU A 184 -12.94 11.43 2.90
CA GLU A 184 -13.39 11.62 4.28
C GLU A 184 -12.69 12.84 4.90
N VAL A 185 -13.48 13.67 5.53
CA VAL A 185 -13.01 14.91 6.17
C VAL A 185 -12.65 14.67 7.64
#